data_82978114d38b4c9111266ab15513c85d
#
_entry.id   82978114d38b4c9111266ab15513c85d
#
_cell.length_a   1.000
_cell.length_b   1.000
_cell.length_c   1.000
_cell.angle_alpha   90.00
_cell.angle_beta   90.00
_cell.angle_gamma   90.00
#
_symmetry.space_group_name_H-M   'P 1'
#
loop_
_entity.id
_entity.type
_entity.pdbx_description
1 polymer ?
#
loop_
_entity_poly.entity_id
_entity_poly.type
_entity_poly.pdbx_seq_one_letter_code
_entity_poly.pdbx_strand_id
1 'polypeptide(L)'
;AKEAAAMVLTDDNFASIEAAVEEGRGVWDNLVKFITWTLPTNFGEGLVIVAAIVFGATLPITPLQILWINMTTAVLLGLTLAFEPIERGIMQRPPRRLTMPVLDGALIRRIVLVSLLLLGGAFGLFLRELEQGHTLAEARTVAVNVFVMTEMFYLFNCRSLTRSFWSLGIFSNPWFWGGLATMAVLQLLLTYWPPLNAAFKTAPIGLAE
;
A
#
# COMPACT_ATOMS: atom_id res chain seq x y z
N ALA A 1 8.17 31.07 30.30
CA ALA A 1 8.74 31.01 28.94
C ALA A 1 8.54 29.62 28.33
N LYS A 2 8.87 28.51 28.99
CA LYS A 2 8.73 27.15 28.45
C LYS A 2 7.30 26.80 28.06
N GLU A 3 6.30 27.20 28.86
CA GLU A 3 4.88 26.93 28.61
C GLU A 3 4.27 27.72 27.44
N ALA A 4 4.91 28.83 27.06
CA ALA A 4 4.47 29.68 25.94
C ALA A 4 5.23 29.44 24.64
N ALA A 5 6.25 28.57 24.65
CA ALA A 5 7.06 28.28 23.49
C ALA A 5 6.48 27.11 22.67
N ALA A 6 6.43 27.26 21.35
CA ALA A 6 6.04 26.18 20.44
C ALA A 6 7.13 25.06 20.36
N MET A 7 8.38 25.40 20.71
CA MET A 7 9.51 24.48 20.77
C MET A 7 10.49 24.93 21.86
N VAL A 8 11.04 23.99 22.60
CA VAL A 8 12.03 24.23 23.65
C VAL A 8 13.29 23.46 23.33
N LEU A 9 14.40 24.18 23.17
CA LEU A 9 15.74 23.58 23.03
C LEU A 9 16.28 23.25 24.41
N THR A 10 16.72 22.02 24.62
CA THR A 10 17.34 21.57 25.88
C THR A 10 18.86 21.72 25.86
N ASP A 11 19.44 21.85 24.69
CA ASP A 11 20.87 21.92 24.43
C ASP A 11 21.35 23.32 24.00
N ASP A 12 20.44 24.32 23.93
CA ASP A 12 20.67 25.70 23.47
C ASP A 12 21.41 25.77 22.11
N ASN A 13 21.24 24.76 21.26
CA ASN A 13 21.91 24.65 19.98
C ASN A 13 20.94 24.84 18.80
N PHE A 14 21.12 25.87 18.00
CA PHE A 14 20.30 26.13 16.81
C PHE A 14 20.42 25.03 15.73
N ALA A 15 21.51 24.28 15.66
CA ALA A 15 21.63 23.13 14.76
C ALA A 15 20.59 22.05 15.04
N SER A 16 20.13 21.94 16.30
CA SER A 16 19.06 21.01 16.69
C SER A 16 17.71 21.42 16.09
N ILE A 17 17.46 22.70 15.83
CA ILE A 17 16.27 23.18 15.12
C ILE A 17 16.32 22.75 13.66
N GLU A 18 17.48 22.95 13.01
CA GLU A 18 17.68 22.55 11.61
C GLU A 18 17.45 21.05 11.44
N ALA A 19 18.08 20.23 12.28
CA ALA A 19 17.90 18.78 12.27
C ALA A 19 16.44 18.37 12.51
N ALA A 20 15.75 19.00 13.47
CA ALA A 20 14.35 18.73 13.75
C ALA A 20 13.42 19.10 12.58
N VAL A 21 13.72 20.18 11.86
CA VAL A 21 12.98 20.59 10.67
C VAL A 21 13.22 19.61 9.51
N GLU A 22 14.46 19.17 9.31
CA GLU A 22 14.81 18.19 8.29
C GLU A 22 14.10 16.87 8.52
N GLU A 23 14.20 16.32 9.73
CA GLU A 23 13.51 15.09 10.13
C GLU A 23 12.00 15.23 10.03
N GLY A 24 11.42 16.32 10.50
CA GLY A 24 9.98 16.58 10.40
C GLY A 24 9.48 16.63 8.96
N ARG A 25 10.26 17.17 8.03
CA ARG A 25 9.95 17.15 6.60
C ARG A 25 10.06 15.75 6.03
N GLY A 26 11.05 14.95 6.45
CA GLY A 26 11.22 13.55 6.07
C GLY A 26 10.04 12.69 6.52
N VAL A 27 9.65 12.81 7.78
CA VAL A 27 8.48 12.11 8.35
C VAL A 27 7.21 12.48 7.58
N TRP A 28 7.01 13.77 7.28
CA TRP A 28 5.87 14.21 6.50
C TRP A 28 5.84 13.60 5.09
N ASP A 29 6.97 13.64 4.37
CA ASP A 29 7.07 13.05 3.02
C ASP A 29 6.74 11.56 3.07
N ASN A 30 7.25 10.83 4.07
CA ASN A 30 6.99 9.40 4.24
C ASN A 30 5.53 9.12 4.61
N LEU A 31 4.91 9.97 5.43
CA LEU A 31 3.47 9.88 5.72
C LEU A 31 2.63 10.08 4.45
N VAL A 32 2.97 11.05 3.61
CA VAL A 32 2.27 11.29 2.33
C VAL A 32 2.45 10.10 1.37
N LYS A 33 3.64 9.48 1.32
CA LYS A 33 3.88 8.25 0.55
C LYS A 33 2.97 7.11 1.03
N PHE A 34 2.89 6.90 2.35
CA PHE A 34 2.01 5.90 2.95
C PHE A 34 0.53 6.14 2.60
N ILE A 35 0.04 7.38 2.75
CA ILE A 35 -1.33 7.76 2.38
C ILE A 35 -1.58 7.53 0.89
N THR A 36 -0.61 7.90 0.04
CA THR A 36 -0.70 7.72 -1.42
C THR A 36 -0.76 6.25 -1.82
N TRP A 37 -0.16 5.35 -1.03
CA TRP A 37 -0.24 3.91 -1.24
C TRP A 37 -1.55 3.34 -0.68
N THR A 38 -1.91 3.67 0.56
CA THR A 38 -3.04 3.06 1.29
C THR A 38 -4.41 3.47 0.73
N LEU A 39 -4.61 4.76 0.40
CA LEU A 39 -5.94 5.22 -0.03
C LEU A 39 -6.41 4.57 -1.34
N PRO A 40 -5.60 4.52 -2.42
CA PRO A 40 -6.03 3.88 -3.66
C PRO A 40 -6.30 2.38 -3.52
N THR A 41 -5.50 1.67 -2.72
CA THR A 41 -5.63 0.23 -2.53
C THR A 41 -6.90 -0.11 -1.75
N ASN A 42 -7.12 0.52 -0.60
CA ASN A 42 -8.34 0.33 0.20
C ASN A 42 -9.61 0.77 -0.56
N PHE A 43 -9.53 1.86 -1.33
CA PHE A 43 -10.66 2.29 -2.15
C PHE A 43 -10.96 1.27 -3.25
N GLY A 44 -9.93 0.66 -3.84
CA GLY A 44 -10.05 -0.41 -4.83
C GLY A 44 -10.71 -1.65 -4.26
N GLU A 45 -10.33 -2.11 -3.06
CA GLU A 45 -10.98 -3.22 -2.35
C GLU A 45 -12.47 -2.94 -2.13
N GLY A 46 -12.79 -1.74 -1.61
CA GLY A 46 -14.17 -1.33 -1.42
C GLY A 46 -14.97 -1.28 -2.72
N LEU A 47 -14.35 -0.78 -3.80
CA LEU A 47 -14.99 -0.69 -5.11
C LEU A 47 -15.34 -2.07 -5.70
N VAL A 48 -14.46 -3.06 -5.51
CA VAL A 48 -14.72 -4.46 -5.94
C VAL A 48 -15.94 -5.04 -5.22
N ILE A 49 -16.07 -4.80 -3.91
CA ILE A 49 -17.23 -5.24 -3.12
C ILE A 49 -18.51 -4.55 -3.60
N VAL A 50 -18.46 -3.23 -3.76
CA VAL A 50 -19.60 -2.43 -4.24
C VAL A 50 -20.03 -2.90 -5.64
N ALA A 51 -19.08 -3.13 -6.54
CA ALA A 51 -19.36 -3.64 -7.88
C ALA A 51 -20.06 -5.03 -7.81
N ALA A 52 -19.56 -5.96 -7.00
CA ALA A 52 -20.17 -7.26 -6.83
C ALA A 52 -21.63 -7.15 -6.35
N ILE A 53 -21.91 -6.25 -5.40
CA ILE A 53 -23.27 -6.04 -4.88
C ILE A 53 -24.17 -5.42 -5.96
N VAL A 54 -23.69 -4.39 -6.66
CA VAL A 54 -24.48 -3.70 -7.70
C VAL A 54 -24.83 -4.61 -8.88
N PHE A 55 -23.87 -5.47 -9.26
CA PHE A 55 -24.11 -6.43 -10.36
C PHE A 55 -24.79 -7.74 -9.90
N GLY A 56 -25.10 -7.89 -8.60
CA GLY A 56 -25.69 -9.11 -8.07
C GLY A 56 -24.75 -10.34 -8.19
N ALA A 57 -23.45 -10.10 -8.29
CA ALA A 57 -22.45 -11.14 -8.43
C ALA A 57 -22.02 -11.71 -7.08
N THR A 58 -21.48 -12.92 -7.10
CA THR A 58 -20.84 -13.51 -5.91
C THR A 58 -19.65 -12.65 -5.49
N LEU A 59 -19.50 -12.43 -4.17
CA LEU A 59 -18.39 -11.65 -3.64
C LEU A 59 -17.05 -12.31 -3.98
N PRO A 60 -16.15 -11.61 -4.68
CA PRO A 60 -14.85 -12.14 -5.08
C PRO A 60 -13.86 -12.25 -3.92
N ILE A 61 -14.16 -11.62 -2.79
CA ILE A 61 -13.34 -11.64 -1.58
C ILE A 61 -14.22 -11.72 -0.35
N THR A 62 -13.80 -12.49 0.65
CA THR A 62 -14.50 -12.63 1.93
C THR A 62 -14.00 -11.61 2.95
N PRO A 63 -14.78 -11.27 3.99
CA PRO A 63 -14.33 -10.36 5.04
C PRO A 63 -13.02 -10.80 5.72
N LEU A 64 -12.83 -12.10 5.89
CA LEU A 64 -11.60 -12.64 6.50
C LEU A 64 -10.38 -12.48 5.57
N GLN A 65 -10.58 -12.61 4.26
CA GLN A 65 -9.53 -12.38 3.26
C GLN A 65 -9.17 -10.89 3.15
N ILE A 66 -10.16 -9.99 3.25
CA ILE A 66 -9.89 -8.53 3.35
C ILE A 66 -9.07 -8.22 4.60
N LEU A 67 -9.44 -8.81 5.73
CA LEU A 67 -8.67 -8.64 6.97
C LEU A 67 -7.22 -9.12 6.81
N TRP A 68 -7.01 -10.28 6.15
CA TRP A 68 -5.66 -10.76 5.83
C TRP A 68 -4.89 -9.74 5.01
N ILE A 69 -5.44 -9.27 3.88
CA ILE A 69 -4.79 -8.28 3.02
C ILE A 69 -4.43 -7.05 3.86
N ASN A 70 -5.41 -6.38 4.44
CA ASN A 70 -5.20 -5.11 5.13
C ASN A 70 -4.21 -5.21 6.31
N MET A 71 -4.25 -6.30 7.10
CA MET A 71 -3.31 -6.46 8.21
C MET A 71 -1.89 -6.75 7.73
N THR A 72 -1.73 -7.67 6.78
CA THR A 72 -0.38 -8.08 6.34
C THR A 72 0.27 -7.02 5.47
N THR A 73 -0.46 -6.42 4.52
CA THR A 73 0.11 -5.43 3.62
C THR A 73 0.38 -4.10 4.32
N ALA A 74 -0.51 -3.63 5.21
CA ALA A 74 -0.27 -2.39 5.97
C ALA A 74 0.99 -2.49 6.83
N VAL A 75 1.23 -3.63 7.50
CA VAL A 75 2.39 -3.83 8.36
C VAL A 75 3.65 -4.13 7.54
N LEU A 76 3.57 -5.02 6.56
CA LEU A 76 4.76 -5.50 5.84
C LEU A 76 5.14 -4.63 4.65
N LEU A 77 4.18 -3.95 4.03
CA LEU A 77 4.43 -3.09 2.88
C LEU A 77 4.31 -1.61 3.25
N GLY A 78 3.15 -1.19 3.77
CA GLY A 78 2.89 0.21 4.08
C GLY A 78 3.89 0.80 5.07
N LEU A 79 4.20 0.08 6.16
CA LEU A 79 5.15 0.54 7.17
C LEU A 79 6.57 0.71 6.62
N THR A 80 6.96 -0.01 5.56
CA THR A 80 8.29 0.17 4.95
C THR A 80 8.50 1.57 4.39
N LEU A 81 7.42 2.26 3.99
CA LEU A 81 7.48 3.63 3.50
C LEU A 81 7.84 4.64 4.61
N ALA A 82 7.58 4.29 5.88
CA ALA A 82 8.02 5.11 7.01
C ALA A 82 9.55 5.14 7.17
N PHE A 83 10.24 4.12 6.65
CA PHE A 83 11.70 3.97 6.70
C PHE A 83 12.38 4.41 5.38
N GLU A 84 11.65 5.06 4.46
CA GLU A 84 12.29 5.60 3.27
C GLU A 84 13.26 6.73 3.64
N PRO A 85 14.47 6.73 3.08
CA PRO A 85 15.46 7.77 3.33
C PRO A 85 14.93 9.17 2.95
N ILE A 86 15.39 10.15 3.68
CA ILE A 86 15.11 11.57 3.40
C ILE A 86 15.59 11.90 1.97
N GLU A 87 14.73 12.51 1.18
CA GLU A 87 15.05 12.88 -0.19
C GLU A 87 16.06 14.04 -0.22
N ARG A 88 17.07 13.95 -1.10
CA ARG A 88 18.09 15.00 -1.26
C ARG A 88 17.45 16.33 -1.60
N GLY A 89 17.91 17.38 -0.93
CA GLY A 89 17.44 18.76 -1.13
C GLY A 89 16.12 19.08 -0.44
N ILE A 90 15.69 18.29 0.53
CA ILE A 90 14.44 18.52 1.29
C ILE A 90 14.43 19.89 1.97
N MET A 91 15.60 20.37 2.46
CA MET A 91 15.76 21.67 3.11
C MET A 91 15.74 22.84 2.11
N GLN A 92 15.97 22.59 0.82
CA GLN A 92 15.90 23.61 -0.24
C GLN A 92 14.45 23.89 -0.69
N ARG A 93 13.50 23.04 -0.29
CA ARG A 93 12.08 23.25 -0.59
C ARG A 93 11.52 24.39 0.26
N PRO A 94 10.65 25.24 -0.29
CA PRO A 94 9.95 26.26 0.50
C PRO A 94 9.13 25.61 1.62
N PRO A 95 8.86 26.35 2.72
CA PRO A 95 7.97 25.89 3.76
C PRO A 95 6.59 25.50 3.19
N ARG A 96 6.04 24.40 3.67
CA ARG A 96 4.71 23.96 3.26
C ARG A 96 3.64 24.94 3.72
N ARG A 97 2.71 25.27 2.85
CA ARG A 97 1.52 26.04 3.24
C ARG A 97 0.59 25.15 4.08
N LEU A 98 0.16 25.63 5.24
CA LEU A 98 -0.72 24.92 6.15
C LEU A 98 -2.09 24.57 5.51
N THR A 99 -2.51 25.34 4.50
CA THR A 99 -3.76 25.16 3.78
C THR A 99 -3.70 24.15 2.64
N MET A 100 -2.51 23.57 2.36
CA MET A 100 -2.40 22.57 1.29
C MET A 100 -3.09 21.27 1.72
N PRO A 101 -4.13 20.82 0.98
CA PRO A 101 -4.77 19.54 1.28
C PRO A 101 -3.81 18.40 0.95
N VAL A 102 -3.92 17.31 1.73
CA VAL A 102 -3.21 16.05 1.43
C VAL A 102 -3.82 15.39 0.19
N LEU A 103 -5.15 15.49 0.05
CA LEU A 103 -5.89 15.03 -1.11
C LEU A 103 -5.85 16.11 -2.20
N ASP A 104 -4.80 16.08 -2.99
CA ASP A 104 -4.70 16.93 -4.18
C ASP A 104 -5.24 16.20 -5.43
N GLY A 105 -5.33 16.93 -6.54
CA GLY A 105 -5.82 16.37 -7.81
C GLY A 105 -4.95 15.25 -8.37
N ALA A 106 -3.67 15.19 -8.00
CA ALA A 106 -2.77 14.11 -8.41
C ALA A 106 -3.08 12.84 -7.64
N LEU A 107 -3.31 12.93 -6.33
CA LEU A 107 -3.70 11.80 -5.50
C LEU A 107 -5.08 11.28 -5.88
N ILE A 108 -6.05 12.17 -6.15
CA ILE A 108 -7.38 11.75 -6.61
C ILE A 108 -7.28 10.94 -7.92
N ARG A 109 -6.49 11.39 -8.89
CA ARG A 109 -6.27 10.65 -10.14
C ARG A 109 -5.63 9.27 -9.89
N ARG A 110 -4.68 9.17 -8.95
CA ARG A 110 -4.07 7.89 -8.54
C ARG A 110 -5.10 6.97 -7.89
N ILE A 111 -5.95 7.50 -7.00
CA ILE A 111 -7.04 6.73 -6.39
C ILE A 111 -7.93 6.13 -7.49
N VAL A 112 -8.43 6.95 -8.40
CA VAL A 112 -9.30 6.48 -9.48
C VAL A 112 -8.60 5.43 -10.35
N LEU A 113 -7.37 5.71 -10.80
CA LEU A 113 -6.64 4.81 -11.69
C LEU A 113 -6.36 3.45 -11.03
N VAL A 114 -5.76 3.45 -9.83
CA VAL A 114 -5.38 2.21 -9.14
C VAL A 114 -6.61 1.41 -8.73
N SER A 115 -7.66 2.08 -8.26
CA SER A 115 -8.93 1.41 -7.90
C SER A 115 -9.62 0.76 -9.10
N LEU A 116 -9.59 1.41 -10.27
CA LEU A 116 -10.12 0.82 -11.50
C LEU A 116 -9.26 -0.35 -12.00
N LEU A 117 -7.94 -0.27 -11.86
CA LEU A 117 -7.04 -1.39 -12.16
C LEU A 117 -7.30 -2.59 -11.22
N LEU A 118 -7.48 -2.33 -9.93
CA LEU A 118 -7.85 -3.37 -8.95
C LEU A 118 -9.22 -3.97 -9.26
N LEU A 119 -10.21 -3.14 -9.56
CA LEU A 119 -11.53 -3.62 -9.96
C LEU A 119 -11.44 -4.49 -11.21
N GLY A 120 -10.81 -4.00 -12.28
CA GLY A 120 -10.68 -4.75 -13.53
C GLY A 120 -9.86 -6.03 -13.37
N GLY A 121 -8.75 -5.98 -12.64
CA GLY A 121 -7.89 -7.15 -12.39
C GLY A 121 -8.55 -8.17 -11.47
N ALA A 122 -8.89 -7.78 -10.25
CA ALA A 122 -9.39 -8.73 -9.26
C ALA A 122 -10.78 -9.25 -9.60
N PHE A 123 -11.71 -8.37 -9.96
CA PHE A 123 -13.08 -8.77 -10.30
C PHE A 123 -13.15 -9.46 -11.66
N GLY A 124 -12.39 -8.95 -12.65
CA GLY A 124 -12.37 -9.54 -14.00
C GLY A 124 -11.77 -10.95 -14.00
N LEU A 125 -10.63 -11.16 -13.33
CA LEU A 125 -10.03 -12.50 -13.22
C LEU A 125 -10.89 -13.44 -12.38
N PHE A 126 -11.50 -12.96 -11.29
CA PHE A 126 -12.45 -13.74 -10.50
C PHE A 126 -13.61 -14.29 -11.36
N LEU A 127 -14.23 -13.45 -12.19
CA LEU A 127 -15.30 -13.88 -13.08
C LEU A 127 -14.82 -14.87 -14.14
N ARG A 128 -13.65 -14.63 -14.71
CA ARG A 128 -13.02 -15.52 -15.69
C ARG A 128 -12.78 -16.91 -15.11
N GLU A 129 -12.26 -17.02 -13.89
CA GLU A 129 -12.04 -18.30 -13.23
C GLU A 129 -13.35 -19.07 -13.04
N LEU A 130 -14.42 -18.39 -12.63
CA LEU A 130 -15.74 -19.01 -12.52
C LEU A 130 -16.30 -19.48 -13.88
N GLU A 131 -16.11 -18.70 -14.95
CA GLU A 131 -16.51 -19.08 -16.32
C GLU A 131 -15.73 -20.28 -16.85
N GLN A 132 -14.48 -20.46 -16.44
CA GLN A 132 -13.66 -21.62 -16.78
C GLN A 132 -14.01 -22.88 -16.00
N GLY A 133 -14.93 -22.77 -15.02
CA GLY A 133 -15.40 -23.89 -14.21
C GLY A 133 -14.58 -24.19 -12.97
N HIS A 134 -13.64 -23.28 -12.60
CA HIS A 134 -12.89 -23.38 -11.35
C HIS A 134 -13.81 -23.18 -10.14
N THR A 135 -13.39 -23.70 -9.01
CA THR A 135 -14.17 -23.57 -7.77
C THR A 135 -14.19 -22.12 -7.27
N LEU A 136 -15.22 -21.78 -6.49
CA LEU A 136 -15.32 -20.47 -5.87
C LEU A 136 -14.11 -20.14 -4.97
N ALA A 137 -13.49 -21.15 -4.34
CA ALA A 137 -12.32 -20.98 -3.51
C ALA A 137 -11.08 -20.63 -4.36
N GLU A 138 -10.86 -21.28 -5.49
CA GLU A 138 -9.79 -20.96 -6.46
C GLU A 138 -9.97 -19.55 -7.01
N ALA A 139 -11.15 -19.22 -7.52
CA ALA A 139 -11.45 -17.90 -8.04
C ALA A 139 -11.21 -16.78 -7.01
N ARG A 140 -11.57 -16.98 -5.75
CA ARG A 140 -11.27 -16.05 -4.65
C ARG A 140 -9.78 -15.97 -4.36
N THR A 141 -9.08 -17.09 -4.42
CA THR A 141 -7.62 -17.10 -4.23
C THR A 141 -6.92 -16.27 -5.31
N VAL A 142 -7.34 -16.39 -6.56
CA VAL A 142 -6.85 -15.56 -7.66
C VAL A 142 -7.11 -14.07 -7.36
N ALA A 143 -8.33 -13.70 -6.97
CA ALA A 143 -8.65 -12.31 -6.64
C ALA A 143 -7.78 -11.76 -5.51
N VAL A 144 -7.58 -12.50 -4.41
CA VAL A 144 -6.70 -12.12 -3.29
C VAL A 144 -5.25 -11.94 -3.76
N ASN A 145 -4.75 -12.85 -4.61
CA ASN A 145 -3.40 -12.72 -5.17
C ASN A 145 -3.26 -11.46 -6.03
N VAL A 146 -4.28 -11.13 -6.84
CA VAL A 146 -4.28 -9.90 -7.65
C VAL A 146 -4.22 -8.65 -6.77
N PHE A 147 -4.99 -8.60 -5.66
CA PHE A 147 -4.91 -7.48 -4.71
C PHE A 147 -3.50 -7.33 -4.18
N VAL A 148 -2.95 -8.38 -3.56
CA VAL A 148 -1.64 -8.33 -2.92
C VAL A 148 -0.53 -8.01 -3.92
N MET A 149 -0.53 -8.64 -5.11
CA MET A 149 0.46 -8.36 -6.14
C MET A 149 0.37 -6.92 -6.65
N THR A 150 -0.84 -6.39 -6.87
CA THR A 150 -1.03 -5.00 -7.28
C THR A 150 -0.50 -4.05 -6.21
N GLU A 151 -0.76 -4.30 -4.93
CA GLU A 151 -0.25 -3.50 -3.81
C GLU A 151 1.27 -3.55 -3.72
N MET A 152 1.87 -4.75 -3.88
CA MET A 152 3.33 -4.92 -3.92
C MET A 152 3.96 -4.12 -5.06
N PHE A 153 3.41 -4.20 -6.28
CA PHE A 153 3.91 -3.43 -7.42
C PHE A 153 3.66 -1.93 -7.29
N TYR A 154 2.50 -1.54 -6.76
CA TYR A 154 2.17 -0.14 -6.55
C TYR A 154 3.07 0.51 -5.49
N LEU A 155 3.53 -0.27 -4.50
CA LEU A 155 4.47 0.19 -3.48
C LEU A 155 5.76 0.78 -4.10
N PHE A 156 6.28 0.20 -5.19
CA PHE A 156 7.44 0.75 -5.90
C PHE A 156 7.21 2.18 -6.39
N ASN A 157 5.98 2.48 -6.85
CA ASN A 157 5.61 3.82 -7.33
C ASN A 157 5.40 4.82 -6.18
N CYS A 158 5.22 4.34 -4.95
CA CYS A 158 4.99 5.17 -3.77
C CYS A 158 6.27 5.48 -2.99
N ARG A 159 7.41 4.84 -3.30
CA ARG A 159 8.71 5.12 -2.67
C ARG A 159 9.19 6.57 -2.89
N SER A 160 8.84 7.17 -4.01
CA SER A 160 8.97 8.61 -4.23
C SER A 160 7.79 9.13 -5.04
N LEU A 161 7.32 10.32 -4.69
CA LEU A 161 6.22 10.98 -5.40
C LEU A 161 6.69 11.86 -6.55
N THR A 162 7.99 12.19 -6.59
CA THR A 162 8.60 13.14 -7.52
C THR A 162 9.64 12.53 -8.44
N ARG A 163 10.21 11.39 -8.06
CA ARG A 163 11.31 10.73 -8.79
C ARG A 163 10.93 9.32 -9.18
N SER A 164 11.56 8.81 -10.24
CA SER A 164 11.43 7.41 -10.63
C SER A 164 12.09 6.51 -9.57
N PHE A 165 11.50 5.32 -9.33
CA PHE A 165 12.07 4.27 -8.49
C PHE A 165 13.56 4.01 -8.79
N TRP A 166 13.94 3.97 -10.07
CA TRP A 166 15.31 3.73 -10.50
C TRP A 166 16.31 4.80 -10.05
N SER A 167 15.85 6.05 -9.86
CA SER A 167 16.71 7.17 -9.43
C SER A 167 16.94 7.26 -7.92
N LEU A 168 16.15 6.52 -7.13
CA LEU A 168 16.28 6.48 -5.66
C LEU A 168 17.42 5.57 -5.18
N GLY A 169 17.86 4.66 -6.03
CA GLY A 169 18.71 3.54 -5.65
C GLY A 169 17.87 2.34 -5.17
N ILE A 170 18.02 1.24 -5.87
CA ILE A 170 17.21 0.03 -5.67
C ILE A 170 17.27 -0.46 -4.20
N PHE A 171 18.47 -0.46 -3.60
CA PHE A 171 18.72 -0.97 -2.25
C PHE A 171 18.81 0.14 -1.18
N SER A 172 18.29 1.35 -1.45
CA SER A 172 18.35 2.47 -0.49
C SER A 172 17.54 2.23 0.78
N ASN A 173 16.53 1.35 0.74
CA ASN A 173 15.71 0.98 1.89
C ASN A 173 15.70 -0.55 2.06
N PRO A 174 16.46 -1.11 3.02
CA PRO A 174 16.46 -2.56 3.27
C PRO A 174 15.12 -3.07 3.83
N TRP A 175 14.39 -2.24 4.58
CA TRP A 175 13.06 -2.60 5.12
C TRP A 175 12.05 -2.86 4.01
N PHE A 176 12.14 -2.10 2.92
CA PHE A 176 11.31 -2.30 1.73
C PHE A 176 11.46 -3.73 1.18
N TRP A 177 12.68 -4.19 1.00
CA TRP A 177 12.95 -5.54 0.46
C TRP A 177 12.59 -6.64 1.46
N GLY A 178 12.85 -6.41 2.75
CA GLY A 178 12.45 -7.31 3.82
C GLY A 178 10.94 -7.48 3.89
N GLY A 179 10.19 -6.39 3.86
CA GLY A 179 8.73 -6.40 3.84
C GLY A 179 8.16 -7.09 2.61
N LEU A 180 8.70 -6.75 1.43
CA LEU A 180 8.28 -7.35 0.15
C LEU A 180 8.51 -8.86 0.13
N ALA A 181 9.69 -9.33 0.55
CA ALA A 181 10.03 -10.75 0.60
C ALA A 181 9.14 -11.50 1.60
N THR A 182 8.94 -10.93 2.79
CA THR A 182 8.07 -11.53 3.81
C THR A 182 6.63 -11.62 3.31
N MET A 183 6.12 -10.56 2.68
CA MET A 183 4.78 -10.57 2.11
C MET A 183 4.62 -11.62 1.01
N ALA A 184 5.61 -11.75 0.12
CA ALA A 184 5.61 -12.78 -0.92
C ALA A 184 5.56 -14.19 -0.33
N VAL A 185 6.35 -14.47 0.71
CA VAL A 185 6.32 -15.77 1.42
C VAL A 185 4.96 -16.02 2.07
N LEU A 186 4.41 -15.04 2.78
CA LEU A 186 3.09 -15.16 3.41
C LEU A 186 1.98 -15.39 2.37
N GLN A 187 2.06 -14.72 1.23
CA GLN A 187 1.08 -14.91 0.15
C GLN A 187 1.18 -16.29 -0.49
N LEU A 188 2.38 -16.82 -0.67
CA LEU A 188 2.57 -18.20 -1.11
C LEU A 188 2.02 -19.21 -0.08
N LEU A 189 2.23 -18.94 1.21
CA LEU A 189 1.66 -19.78 2.27
C LEU A 189 0.13 -19.72 2.26
N LEU A 190 -0.49 -18.53 2.11
CA LEU A 190 -1.94 -18.40 2.00
C LEU A 190 -2.49 -19.18 0.80
N THR A 191 -1.75 -19.20 -0.31
CA THR A 191 -2.17 -19.85 -1.55
C THR A 191 -2.01 -21.36 -1.48
N TYR A 192 -0.92 -21.88 -0.89
CA TYR A 192 -0.56 -23.30 -1.03
C TYR A 192 -0.51 -24.09 0.28
N TRP A 193 -0.52 -23.46 1.46
CA TRP A 193 -0.41 -24.17 2.71
C TRP A 193 -1.79 -24.59 3.26
N PRO A 194 -2.07 -25.90 3.39
CA PRO A 194 -3.41 -26.39 3.73
C PRO A 194 -4.05 -25.80 5.00
N PRO A 195 -3.31 -25.55 6.10
CA PRO A 195 -3.90 -24.91 7.28
C PRO A 195 -4.42 -23.50 7.03
N LEU A 196 -3.72 -22.70 6.22
CA LEU A 196 -4.17 -21.35 5.85
C LEU A 196 -5.30 -21.41 4.84
N ASN A 197 -5.26 -22.36 3.89
CA ASN A 197 -6.39 -22.57 2.97
C ASN A 197 -7.68 -22.89 3.74
N ALA A 198 -7.61 -23.77 4.73
CA ALA A 198 -8.77 -24.09 5.57
C ALA A 198 -9.28 -22.89 6.37
N ALA A 199 -8.37 -22.10 6.96
CA ALA A 199 -8.70 -20.92 7.76
C ALA A 199 -9.31 -19.80 6.93
N PHE A 200 -8.73 -19.48 5.77
CA PHE A 200 -9.13 -18.35 4.93
C PHE A 200 -10.06 -18.72 3.77
N LYS A 201 -10.43 -20.01 3.66
CA LYS A 201 -11.26 -20.54 2.56
C LYS A 201 -10.68 -20.22 1.19
N THR A 202 -9.36 -20.40 1.07
CA THR A 202 -8.61 -20.34 -0.18
C THR A 202 -8.37 -21.74 -0.71
N ALA A 203 -7.95 -21.87 -1.96
CA ALA A 203 -7.55 -23.13 -2.56
C ALA A 203 -6.26 -22.91 -3.38
N PRO A 204 -5.41 -23.96 -3.51
CA PRO A 204 -4.25 -23.86 -4.39
C PRO A 204 -4.69 -23.58 -5.83
N ILE A 205 -3.95 -22.69 -6.49
CA ILE A 205 -4.17 -22.33 -7.90
C ILE A 205 -3.07 -22.95 -8.77
N GLY A 206 -3.39 -23.25 -10.02
CA GLY A 206 -2.45 -23.80 -11.01
C GLY A 206 -1.52 -22.71 -11.59
N LEU A 207 -0.47 -23.16 -12.31
CA LEU A 207 0.48 -22.23 -12.97
C LEU A 207 -0.12 -21.48 -14.17
N ALA A 208 -1.32 -21.89 -14.63
CA ALA A 208 -2.01 -21.27 -15.75
C ALA A 208 -3.09 -20.26 -15.32
N GLU A 209 -3.36 -20.17 -14.05
CA GLU A 209 -4.28 -19.26 -13.35
C GLU A 209 -3.49 -18.10 -12.74
#